data_f870d7c93e49224c1464e00ecc9ada51
#
_entry.id   f870d7c93e49224c1464e00ecc9ada51
#
_cell.length_a   1.000
_cell.length_b   1.000
_cell.length_c   1.000
_cell.angle_alpha   90.00
_cell.angle_beta   90.00
_cell.angle_gamma   90.00
#
_symmetry.space_group_name_H-M   'P 1'
#
loop_
_entity.id
_entity.type
_entity.pdbx_description
1 polymer ?
#
loop_
_entity_poly.entity_id
_entity_poly.type
_entity_poly.pdbx_seq_one_letter_code
_entity_poly.pdbx_strand_id
1 'polypeptide(L)'
;MESEKTAATAEQNSNLRPDGSKKVVLSGIRSTGNLHLGNYYGALQKFVRMQDDFDSRYFIADLHALTTNPDPKALHESVKQILAEYLAAGLDPEKNILYVQSDIPEISEMYLLMNMHVGIGELMRTASFKDKARKALGINSDGDEIEKEIIGNQGNNARVNAGLLTYPTLMAVDILIHHADYVPVGKDQEQHLELTRRFGRRFNSFYGVDYFKEPVNFNFGGEAIKVPGLDGSGKMGKXEGNCIYLIDDEKTLRKKVMRAVTDAGPTEPNSPVSQPVENLFTLMDLVSGKDTTDHFXQAYADCXIRYGDLKKQLAEDLLKVTLPIRQRILDIRDNDEYLSKIVKDGAERARAYASQTLKDVREIMGIRKI
;
A
#
# COMPACT_ATOMS: atom_id res chain seq x y z
N MET A 1 -18.68 2.05 -30.19
CA MET A 1 -18.48 1.51 -28.83
C MET A 1 -17.31 0.51 -28.73
N GLU A 2 -17.22 -0.45 -29.65
CA GLU A 2 -16.08 -1.39 -29.66
C GLU A 2 -14.75 -0.70 -29.92
N SER A 3 -14.73 0.24 -30.85
CA SER A 3 -13.49 0.96 -31.17
C SER A 3 -12.99 1.82 -30.01
N GLU A 4 -13.93 2.41 -29.26
CA GLU A 4 -13.57 3.21 -28.07
C GLU A 4 -13.02 2.33 -26.96
N LYS A 5 -13.60 1.15 -26.75
CA LYS A 5 -13.10 0.20 -25.75
C LYS A 5 -11.71 -0.30 -26.12
N THR A 6 -11.46 -0.57 -27.40
CA THR A 6 -10.15 -1.02 -27.87
C THR A 6 -9.10 0.07 -27.70
N ALA A 7 -9.45 1.33 -28.00
CA ALA A 7 -8.53 2.46 -27.84
C ALA A 7 -8.20 2.69 -26.37
N ALA A 8 -9.20 2.63 -25.49
CA ALA A 8 -8.97 2.79 -24.04
C ALA A 8 -8.07 1.69 -23.50
N THR A 9 -8.27 0.44 -23.95
CA THR A 9 -7.45 -0.70 -23.52
C THR A 9 -6.00 -0.53 -23.99
N ALA A 10 -5.79 -0.10 -25.22
CA ALA A 10 -4.45 0.12 -25.76
C ALA A 10 -3.73 1.22 -24.98
N GLU A 11 -4.45 2.33 -24.66
CA GLU A 11 -3.91 3.41 -23.88
C GLU A 11 -3.57 2.98 -22.47
N GLN A 12 -4.43 2.17 -21.83
CA GLN A 12 -4.19 1.65 -20.48
C GLN A 12 -2.97 0.74 -20.42
N ASN A 13 -2.69 0.02 -21.50
CA ASN A 13 -1.57 -0.91 -21.55
C ASN A 13 -0.25 -0.24 -21.94
N SER A 14 -0.30 1.02 -22.41
CA SER A 14 0.91 1.72 -22.78
C SER A 14 1.65 2.20 -21.53
N ASN A 15 2.96 1.97 -21.48
CA ASN A 15 3.80 2.49 -20.41
C ASN A 15 4.46 3.81 -20.77
N LEU A 16 4.14 4.36 -21.94
CA LEU A 16 4.72 5.63 -22.40
C LEU A 16 3.64 6.71 -22.54
N ARG A 17 4.04 7.95 -22.21
CA ARG A 17 3.25 9.13 -22.45
C ARG A 17 3.33 9.50 -23.92
N PRO A 18 2.42 10.36 -24.41
CA PRO A 18 2.49 10.79 -25.82
C PRO A 18 3.83 11.40 -26.22
N ASP A 19 4.56 12.02 -25.29
CA ASP A 19 5.86 12.63 -25.58
C ASP A 19 7.01 11.63 -25.56
N GLY A 20 6.72 10.34 -25.34
CA GLY A 20 7.74 9.29 -25.33
C GLY A 20 8.35 9.00 -23.97
N SER A 21 8.06 9.83 -22.96
CA SER A 21 8.57 9.57 -21.61
C SER A 21 7.74 8.44 -20.96
N LYS A 22 8.32 7.78 -19.95
CA LYS A 22 7.62 6.72 -19.24
C LYS A 22 6.50 7.31 -18.39
N LYS A 23 5.41 6.57 -18.28
CA LYS A 23 4.33 6.96 -17.41
C LYS A 23 4.77 6.90 -15.96
N VAL A 24 4.29 7.85 -15.17
CA VAL A 24 4.63 7.97 -13.76
C VAL A 24 3.66 7.15 -12.93
N VAL A 25 4.21 6.22 -12.14
CA VAL A 25 3.46 5.43 -11.17
C VAL A 25 3.84 5.95 -9.79
N LEU A 26 2.85 6.27 -8.98
CA LEU A 26 3.10 6.72 -7.61
C LEU A 26 2.39 5.82 -6.64
N SER A 27 3.09 5.39 -5.60
CA SER A 27 2.48 4.58 -4.54
C SER A 27 3.06 4.97 -3.19
N GLY A 28 2.17 5.09 -2.21
CA GLY A 28 2.57 5.33 -0.83
C GLY A 28 2.72 4.01 -0.08
N ILE A 29 3.72 3.97 0.77
CA ILE A 29 4.03 2.82 1.61
C ILE A 29 3.73 3.22 3.05
N ARG A 30 2.89 2.45 3.74
CA ARG A 30 2.62 2.73 5.15
C ARG A 30 3.90 2.65 5.95
N SER A 31 4.09 3.59 6.86
CA SER A 31 5.29 3.66 7.68
C SER A 31 5.24 2.75 8.90
N THR A 32 4.12 2.05 9.12
CA THR A 32 3.91 1.22 10.31
C THR A 32 3.84 -0.24 9.97
N GLY A 33 4.39 -1.06 10.87
CA GLY A 33 4.32 -2.52 10.77
C GLY A 33 5.30 -3.09 9.77
N ASN A 34 5.45 -4.39 9.83
CA ASN A 34 6.36 -5.13 8.97
C ASN A 34 5.61 -5.64 7.73
N LEU A 35 6.36 -5.88 6.66
CA LEU A 35 5.78 -6.50 5.47
C LEU A 35 5.49 -7.98 5.71
N HIS A 36 4.32 -8.40 5.30
CA HIS A 36 3.94 -9.82 5.34
C HIS A 36 3.79 -10.36 3.92
N LEU A 37 3.55 -11.67 3.82
CA LEU A 37 3.44 -12.33 2.51
C LEU A 37 2.34 -11.73 1.65
N GLY A 38 1.26 -11.27 2.27
CA GLY A 38 0.17 -10.61 1.52
C GLY A 38 0.64 -9.37 0.81
N ASN A 39 1.46 -8.55 1.47
CA ASN A 39 2.05 -7.35 0.85
C ASN A 39 3.04 -7.73 -0.24
N TYR A 40 3.87 -8.74 0.04
CA TYR A 40 4.92 -9.15 -0.89
C TYR A 40 4.33 -9.68 -2.20
N TYR A 41 3.43 -10.65 -2.11
CA TYR A 41 2.84 -11.24 -3.31
C TYR A 41 1.73 -10.40 -3.90
N GLY A 42 1.04 -9.59 -3.08
CA GLY A 42 -0.08 -8.78 -3.55
C GLY A 42 0.33 -7.56 -4.35
N ALA A 43 1.44 -6.93 -3.99
CA ALA A 43 1.84 -5.68 -4.63
C ALA A 43 3.33 -5.58 -4.93
N LEU A 44 4.17 -5.85 -3.93
CA LEU A 44 5.61 -5.54 -4.04
C LEU A 44 6.28 -6.29 -5.18
N GLN A 45 5.96 -7.57 -5.36
CA GLN A 45 6.53 -8.37 -6.46
C GLN A 45 6.22 -7.75 -7.81
N LYS A 46 5.00 -7.22 -7.98
CA LYS A 46 4.62 -6.55 -9.22
C LYS A 46 5.44 -5.28 -9.43
N PHE A 47 5.63 -4.51 -8.35
CA PHE A 47 6.46 -3.30 -8.42
C PHE A 47 7.86 -3.63 -8.89
N VAL A 48 8.44 -4.69 -8.34
CA VAL A 48 9.80 -5.11 -8.69
C VAL A 48 9.88 -5.55 -10.15
N ARG A 49 8.92 -6.35 -10.60
CA ARG A 49 8.92 -6.83 -11.98
C ARG A 49 8.75 -5.70 -13.00
N MET A 50 8.02 -4.65 -12.64
CA MET A 50 7.68 -3.58 -13.58
C MET A 50 8.59 -2.35 -13.45
N GLN A 51 9.64 -2.43 -12.62
CA GLN A 51 10.42 -1.23 -12.33
C GLN A 51 11.24 -0.72 -13.50
N ASP A 52 11.46 -1.53 -14.52
CA ASP A 52 12.13 -1.06 -15.76
C ASP A 52 11.16 -0.41 -16.74
N ASP A 53 9.85 -0.62 -16.56
CA ASP A 53 8.84 -0.21 -17.54
C ASP A 53 8.24 1.16 -17.28
N PHE A 54 8.32 1.65 -16.04
CA PHE A 54 7.65 2.88 -15.62
C PHE A 54 8.62 3.80 -14.89
N ASP A 55 8.25 5.08 -14.80
CA ASP A 55 8.89 6.03 -13.90
C ASP A 55 8.17 5.87 -12.57
N SER A 56 8.66 4.98 -11.75
CA SER A 56 7.98 4.61 -10.51
C SER A 56 8.56 5.36 -9.32
N ARG A 57 7.66 5.89 -8.50
CA ARG A 57 8.01 6.72 -7.34
C ARG A 57 7.27 6.17 -6.13
N TYR A 58 8.02 5.86 -5.08
CA TYR A 58 7.46 5.25 -3.87
C TYR A 58 7.87 6.07 -2.66
N PHE A 59 6.89 6.41 -1.82
CA PHE A 59 7.19 7.19 -0.62
C PHE A 59 6.71 6.49 0.63
N ILE A 60 7.48 6.64 1.70
CA ILE A 60 7.08 6.14 3.00
C ILE A 60 6.27 7.25 3.66
N ALA A 61 5.03 6.94 4.00
CA ALA A 61 4.00 7.92 4.37
C ALA A 61 4.06 8.27 5.85
N ASP A 62 5.16 8.89 6.28
CA ASP A 62 5.33 9.21 7.69
C ASP A 62 4.48 10.40 8.14
N LEU A 63 4.18 11.37 7.26
CA LEU A 63 3.27 12.45 7.62
C LEU A 63 1.86 11.93 7.85
N HIS A 64 1.40 10.98 7.03
CA HIS A 64 0.11 10.34 7.24
C HIS A 64 0.06 9.65 8.62
N ALA A 65 1.16 9.05 9.02
CA ALA A 65 1.24 8.34 10.30
C ALA A 65 1.03 9.29 11.48
N LEU A 66 1.37 10.56 11.33
CA LEU A 66 1.24 11.53 12.41
C LEU A 66 -0.21 11.77 12.84
N THR A 67 -1.17 11.40 12.00
CA THR A 67 -2.59 11.60 12.32
C THR A 67 -3.03 10.84 13.58
N THR A 68 -2.28 9.79 13.98
CA THR A 68 -2.57 9.03 15.20
C THR A 68 -1.59 9.32 16.33
N ASN A 69 -0.75 10.34 16.18
CA ASN A 69 0.21 10.78 17.21
C ASN A 69 1.07 9.64 17.75
N PRO A 70 1.81 8.95 16.89
CA PRO A 70 2.63 7.81 17.32
C PRO A 70 3.82 8.25 18.15
N ASP A 71 4.36 7.31 18.92
CA ASP A 71 5.61 7.55 19.64
C ASP A 71 6.71 7.92 18.63
N PRO A 72 7.44 9.03 18.85
CA PRO A 72 8.44 9.47 17.87
C PRO A 72 9.55 8.44 17.59
N LYS A 73 10.03 7.78 18.63
CA LYS A 73 11.09 6.78 18.45
C LYS A 73 10.57 5.59 17.65
N ALA A 74 9.35 5.13 17.96
CA ALA A 74 8.73 4.01 17.24
C ALA A 74 8.50 4.36 15.78
N LEU A 75 8.08 5.59 15.49
CA LEU A 75 7.88 6.02 14.10
C LEU A 75 9.20 6.01 13.34
N HIS A 76 10.25 6.56 13.94
CA HIS A 76 11.56 6.61 13.29
C HIS A 76 12.07 5.20 12.97
N GLU A 77 11.97 4.28 13.94
CA GLU A 77 12.41 2.90 13.75
C GLU A 77 11.56 2.17 12.70
N SER A 78 10.26 2.43 12.68
CA SER A 78 9.37 1.84 11.69
C SER A 78 9.71 2.27 10.27
N VAL A 79 10.03 3.55 10.08
CA VAL A 79 10.43 4.05 8.74
C VAL A 79 11.69 3.34 8.28
N LYS A 80 12.69 3.19 9.16
CA LYS A 80 13.92 2.47 8.82
C LYS A 80 13.64 1.02 8.45
N GLN A 81 12.83 0.36 9.26
CA GLN A 81 12.52 -1.06 9.05
C GLN A 81 11.81 -1.28 7.72
N ILE A 82 10.80 -0.47 7.41
CA ILE A 82 10.03 -0.66 6.19
C ILE A 82 10.89 -0.35 4.95
N LEU A 83 11.74 0.65 5.05
CA LEU A 83 12.67 0.97 3.96
C LEU A 83 13.58 -0.24 3.68
N ALA A 84 14.16 -0.81 4.75
CA ALA A 84 15.03 -1.97 4.60
C ALA A 84 14.29 -3.15 3.99
N GLU A 85 13.04 -3.36 4.39
CA GLU A 85 12.24 -4.48 3.85
C GLU A 85 11.96 -4.32 2.36
N TYR A 86 11.62 -3.11 1.91
CA TYR A 86 11.36 -2.89 0.49
C TYR A 86 12.63 -3.05 -0.35
N LEU A 87 13.75 -2.55 0.15
CA LEU A 87 15.03 -2.71 -0.55
C LEU A 87 15.42 -4.18 -0.61
N ALA A 88 15.30 -4.90 0.52
CA ALA A 88 15.65 -6.32 0.57
C ALA A 88 14.79 -7.18 -0.34
N ALA A 89 13.54 -6.78 -0.54
CA ALA A 89 12.61 -7.52 -1.40
C ALA A 89 12.82 -7.25 -2.88
N GLY A 90 13.74 -6.32 -3.23
CA GLY A 90 14.15 -6.15 -4.61
C GLY A 90 13.86 -4.80 -5.24
N LEU A 91 13.28 -3.85 -4.49
CA LEU A 91 13.04 -2.53 -5.04
C LEU A 91 14.39 -1.81 -5.20
N ASP A 92 14.72 -1.44 -6.44
CA ASP A 92 16.03 -0.88 -6.78
C ASP A 92 15.98 0.65 -6.70
N PRO A 93 16.73 1.26 -5.78
CA PRO A 93 16.68 2.74 -5.65
C PRO A 93 17.30 3.48 -6.83
N GLU A 94 18.04 2.79 -7.70
CA GLU A 94 18.54 3.44 -8.93
C GLU A 94 17.49 3.48 -10.03
N LYS A 95 16.57 2.50 -10.03
CA LYS A 95 15.50 2.41 -11.03
C LYS A 95 14.25 3.17 -10.61
N ASN A 96 14.07 3.37 -9.31
CA ASN A 96 12.88 3.98 -8.73
C ASN A 96 13.27 5.22 -7.93
N ILE A 97 12.34 6.16 -7.81
CA ILE A 97 12.51 7.26 -6.85
C ILE A 97 11.88 6.79 -5.54
N LEU A 98 12.71 6.64 -4.51
CA LEU A 98 12.29 6.13 -3.21
C LEU A 98 12.62 7.17 -2.14
N TYR A 99 11.58 7.70 -1.47
CA TYR A 99 11.79 8.82 -0.55
C TYR A 99 10.85 8.72 0.65
N VAL A 100 11.17 9.50 1.69
CA VAL A 100 10.31 9.63 2.85
C VAL A 100 9.47 10.89 2.63
N GLN A 101 8.17 10.77 2.82
CA GLN A 101 7.22 11.86 2.53
C GLN A 101 7.62 13.18 3.19
N SER A 102 8.04 13.14 4.45
CA SER A 102 8.40 14.35 5.19
C SER A 102 9.68 15.03 4.70
N ASP A 103 10.46 14.36 3.85
CA ASP A 103 11.66 14.96 3.28
C ASP A 103 11.35 15.87 2.09
N ILE A 104 10.08 16.00 1.72
CA ILE A 104 9.64 16.84 0.61
C ILE A 104 8.79 18.00 1.19
N PRO A 105 9.43 19.10 1.59
CA PRO A 105 8.67 20.21 2.20
C PRO A 105 7.60 20.79 1.27
N GLU A 106 7.80 20.67 -0.04
CA GLU A 106 6.84 21.13 -1.02
C GLU A 106 5.46 20.49 -0.86
N ILE A 107 5.43 19.25 -0.36
CA ILE A 107 4.17 18.55 -0.09
C ILE A 107 3.38 19.31 0.98
N SER A 108 4.06 19.72 2.06
CA SER A 108 3.39 20.43 3.15
C SER A 108 2.83 21.76 2.70
N GLU A 109 3.56 22.50 1.90
CA GLU A 109 3.06 23.77 1.40
C GLU A 109 1.89 23.57 0.43
N MET A 110 2.03 22.61 -0.50
CA MET A 110 0.95 22.37 -1.46
C MET A 110 -0.31 21.84 -0.76
N TYR A 111 -0.12 21.05 0.28
CA TYR A 111 -1.23 20.60 1.11
C TYR A 111 -1.98 21.78 1.74
N LEU A 112 -1.27 22.76 2.27
CA LEU A 112 -1.90 23.97 2.79
C LEU A 112 -2.70 24.66 1.69
N LEU A 113 -2.08 24.87 0.52
CA LEU A 113 -2.74 25.57 -0.58
C LEU A 113 -3.95 24.83 -1.11
N MET A 114 -3.84 23.52 -1.27
CA MET A 114 -4.93 22.71 -1.81
C MET A 114 -6.13 22.66 -0.84
N ASN A 115 -5.87 22.72 0.47
CA ASN A 115 -6.95 22.76 1.46
C ASN A 115 -7.87 23.97 1.27
N MET A 116 -7.41 25.02 0.61
CA MET A 116 -8.27 26.19 0.33
C MET A 116 -9.38 25.85 -0.68
N HIS A 117 -9.27 24.72 -1.35
CA HIS A 117 -10.25 24.28 -2.34
C HIS A 117 -10.97 22.99 -1.93
N VAL A 118 -10.85 22.60 -0.66
CA VAL A 118 -11.46 21.36 -0.17
C VAL A 118 -12.49 21.70 0.92
N GLY A 119 -13.71 21.22 0.75
CA GLY A 119 -14.78 21.53 1.68
C GLY A 119 -14.74 20.64 2.94
N ILE A 120 -14.95 21.24 4.10
CA ILE A 120 -14.98 20.51 5.36
C ILE A 120 -16.09 19.44 5.33
N GLY A 121 -17.26 19.79 4.80
CA GLY A 121 -18.37 18.84 4.73
C GLY A 121 -18.06 17.61 3.91
N GLU A 122 -17.40 17.77 2.76
CA GLU A 122 -17.08 16.61 1.94
C GLU A 122 -16.04 15.72 2.63
N LEU A 123 -15.11 16.31 3.37
CA LEU A 123 -14.13 15.53 4.13
C LEU A 123 -14.81 14.75 5.26
N MET A 124 -15.74 15.36 5.95
CA MET A 124 -16.44 14.72 7.07
C MET A 124 -17.33 13.57 6.60
N ARG A 125 -17.75 13.58 5.35
CA ARG A 125 -18.61 12.53 4.79
C ARG A 125 -17.84 11.31 4.26
N THR A 126 -16.51 11.37 4.22
CA THR A 126 -15.75 10.20 3.72
C THR A 126 -15.89 9.03 4.69
N ALA A 127 -15.98 7.83 4.14
CA ALA A 127 -16.09 6.62 4.95
C ALA A 127 -14.85 6.43 5.81
N SER A 128 -13.67 6.73 5.27
CA SER A 128 -12.43 6.57 6.03
C SER A 128 -12.35 7.50 7.23
N PHE A 129 -12.81 8.76 7.08
CA PHE A 129 -12.83 9.68 8.21
C PHE A 129 -13.77 9.17 9.31
N LYS A 130 -14.97 8.74 8.91
CA LYS A 130 -15.96 8.23 9.87
C LYS A 130 -15.40 7.03 10.64
N ASP A 131 -14.77 6.08 9.94
CA ASP A 131 -14.19 4.89 10.57
C ASP A 131 -13.08 5.26 11.54
N LYS A 132 -12.19 6.14 11.12
CA LYS A 132 -11.06 6.56 11.97
C LYS A 132 -11.53 7.35 13.18
N ALA A 133 -12.55 8.20 13.00
CA ALA A 133 -13.12 8.95 14.09
C ALA A 133 -13.80 8.03 15.11
N ARG A 134 -14.54 7.04 14.64
CA ARG A 134 -15.16 6.04 15.53
C ARG A 134 -14.12 5.34 16.37
N LYS A 135 -13.03 4.88 15.75
CA LYS A 135 -11.96 4.19 16.45
C LYS A 135 -11.30 5.10 17.49
N ALA A 136 -11.03 6.36 17.10
CA ALA A 136 -10.35 7.30 17.97
C ALA A 136 -11.22 7.64 19.20
N LEU A 137 -12.54 7.73 19.03
CA LEU A 137 -13.46 8.08 20.10
C LEU A 137 -13.99 6.86 20.86
N GLY A 138 -13.76 5.66 20.34
CA GLY A 138 -14.24 4.43 20.95
C GLY A 138 -15.75 4.28 20.92
N ILE A 139 -16.39 4.70 19.83
CA ILE A 139 -17.84 4.69 19.69
C ILE A 139 -18.28 3.87 18.48
N ASN A 140 -19.52 3.41 18.53
CA ASN A 140 -20.16 2.64 17.44
C ASN A 140 -21.34 3.40 16.85
N SER A 141 -21.20 4.71 16.68
CA SER A 141 -22.27 5.57 16.16
C SER A 141 -22.29 5.60 14.65
N ASP A 142 -23.46 5.87 14.09
CA ASP A 142 -23.62 6.14 12.66
C ASP A 142 -23.11 7.54 12.31
N GLY A 143 -22.98 7.80 11.01
CA GLY A 143 -22.31 8.97 10.50
C GLY A 143 -22.76 10.31 11.05
N ASP A 144 -24.07 10.51 11.20
CA ASP A 144 -24.61 11.80 11.66
C ASP A 144 -24.28 12.06 13.14
N GLU A 145 -24.17 10.99 13.94
CA GLU A 145 -23.84 11.13 15.35
C GLU A 145 -22.37 11.42 15.59
N ILE A 146 -21.50 11.02 14.64
CA ILE A 146 -20.06 11.25 14.77
C ILE A 146 -19.76 12.76 14.80
N GLU A 147 -20.40 13.55 13.95
CA GLU A 147 -20.22 15.00 13.95
C GLU A 147 -20.55 15.60 15.30
N LYS A 148 -21.68 15.18 15.88
CA LYS A 148 -22.12 15.66 17.19
C LYS A 148 -21.13 15.27 18.28
N GLU A 149 -20.62 14.03 18.22
CA GLU A 149 -19.64 13.56 19.20
C GLU A 149 -18.32 14.32 19.11
N ILE A 150 -17.87 14.63 17.90
CA ILE A 150 -16.63 15.39 17.71
C ILE A 150 -16.78 16.79 18.30
N ILE A 151 -17.88 17.47 17.98
CA ILE A 151 -18.13 18.85 18.44
C ILE A 151 -18.39 18.88 19.93
N GLY A 152 -19.14 17.90 20.44
CA GLY A 152 -19.54 17.88 21.86
C GLY A 152 -18.47 17.38 22.83
N ASN A 153 -17.46 16.68 22.32
CA ASN A 153 -16.46 16.01 23.16
C ASN A 153 -15.20 16.87 23.29
N GLN A 154 -15.35 17.99 24.01
CA GLN A 154 -14.31 19.02 24.09
C GLN A 154 -13.03 18.54 24.80
N GLY A 155 -13.13 17.56 25.67
CA GLY A 155 -11.99 17.08 26.43
C GLY A 155 -11.07 16.15 25.66
N ASN A 156 -11.55 15.56 24.57
CA ASN A 156 -10.81 14.54 23.84
C ASN A 156 -10.63 14.85 22.35
N ASN A 157 -10.73 16.11 22.01
CA ASN A 157 -10.71 16.54 20.60
C ASN A 157 -9.41 16.19 19.88
N ALA A 158 -8.32 16.09 20.61
CA ALA A 158 -7.01 15.79 19.98
C ALA A 158 -6.96 14.42 19.33
N ARG A 159 -7.86 13.50 19.72
CA ARG A 159 -7.92 12.17 19.10
C ARG A 159 -8.48 12.25 17.68
N VAL A 160 -9.37 13.20 17.42
CA VAL A 160 -9.89 13.44 16.08
C VAL A 160 -9.39 14.81 15.68
N ASN A 161 -8.18 14.84 15.16
CA ASN A 161 -7.48 16.09 14.85
C ASN A 161 -7.70 16.50 13.39
N ALA A 162 -7.29 17.71 13.07
CA ALA A 162 -7.45 18.26 11.73
C ALA A 162 -6.74 17.42 10.67
N GLY A 163 -5.61 16.84 11.01
CA GLY A 163 -4.88 15.98 10.06
C GLY A 163 -5.66 14.74 9.68
N LEU A 164 -6.39 14.17 10.64
CA LEU A 164 -7.24 13.02 10.37
C LEU A 164 -8.36 13.40 9.39
N LEU A 165 -8.95 14.57 9.57
CA LEU A 165 -10.00 15.08 8.68
C LEU A 165 -9.46 15.36 7.28
N THR A 166 -8.29 16.00 7.19
CA THR A 166 -7.72 16.45 5.91
C THR A 166 -6.79 15.42 5.26
N TYR A 167 -6.82 14.20 5.75
CA TYR A 167 -6.03 13.10 5.18
C TYR A 167 -6.21 12.98 3.66
N PRO A 168 -7.44 13.07 3.11
CA PRO A 168 -7.58 12.97 1.64
C PRO A 168 -6.89 14.10 0.89
N THR A 169 -6.80 15.30 1.48
CA THR A 169 -6.07 16.40 0.85
C THR A 169 -4.57 16.06 0.75
N LEU A 170 -4.01 15.53 1.82
CA LEU A 170 -2.59 15.17 1.82
C LEU A 170 -2.32 14.07 0.78
N MET A 171 -3.18 13.06 0.72
CA MET A 171 -3.04 12.01 -0.27
C MET A 171 -3.13 12.56 -1.70
N ALA A 172 -4.09 13.48 -1.93
CA ALA A 172 -4.24 14.09 -3.24
C ALA A 172 -2.96 14.85 -3.64
N VAL A 173 -2.38 15.58 -2.69
CA VAL A 173 -1.15 16.34 -2.95
C VAL A 173 0.01 15.40 -3.25
N ASP A 174 0.16 14.31 -2.52
CA ASP A 174 1.20 13.32 -2.81
C ASP A 174 1.17 12.89 -4.27
N ILE A 175 -0.03 12.74 -4.82
CA ILE A 175 -0.25 12.24 -6.18
C ILE A 175 -0.12 13.37 -7.21
N LEU A 176 -0.82 14.47 -6.98
CA LEU A 176 -0.89 15.57 -7.96
C LEU A 176 0.44 16.28 -8.11
N ILE A 177 1.24 16.33 -7.05
CA ILE A 177 2.51 17.04 -7.09
C ILE A 177 3.49 16.40 -8.07
N HIS A 178 3.30 15.11 -8.37
CA HIS A 178 4.12 14.37 -9.33
C HIS A 178 3.45 14.24 -10.69
N HIS A 179 2.24 14.75 -10.86
CA HIS A 179 1.46 14.55 -12.10
C HIS A 179 1.37 13.05 -12.43
N ALA A 180 1.07 12.23 -11.43
CA ALA A 180 1.08 10.78 -11.59
C ALA A 180 0.03 10.35 -12.62
N ASP A 181 0.42 9.41 -13.48
CA ASP A 181 -0.50 8.78 -14.43
C ASP A 181 -1.26 7.64 -13.77
N TYR A 182 -0.57 6.85 -12.97
CA TYR A 182 -1.10 5.64 -12.35
C TYR A 182 -0.85 5.64 -10.85
N VAL A 183 -1.88 5.22 -10.10
CA VAL A 183 -1.77 5.04 -8.65
C VAL A 183 -2.38 3.68 -8.33
N PRO A 184 -1.56 2.66 -8.05
CA PRO A 184 -2.12 1.35 -7.70
C PRO A 184 -2.72 1.39 -6.31
N VAL A 185 -4.02 1.22 -6.21
CA VAL A 185 -4.75 1.21 -4.92
C VAL A 185 -5.72 0.04 -4.90
N GLY A 186 -5.97 -0.47 -3.70
CA GLY A 186 -7.02 -1.46 -3.50
C GLY A 186 -8.40 -0.80 -3.50
N LYS A 187 -9.44 -1.64 -3.49
CA LYS A 187 -10.83 -1.16 -3.52
C LYS A 187 -11.15 -0.20 -2.40
N ASP A 188 -10.55 -0.42 -1.21
CA ASP A 188 -10.81 0.41 -0.05
C ASP A 188 -10.25 1.84 -0.20
N GLN A 189 -9.34 2.06 -1.13
CA GLN A 189 -8.74 3.37 -1.38
C GLN A 189 -9.27 4.06 -2.65
N GLU A 190 -10.21 3.43 -3.36
CA GLU A 190 -10.77 4.01 -4.59
C GLU A 190 -11.46 5.35 -4.33
N GLN A 191 -12.14 5.48 -3.20
CA GLN A 191 -12.79 6.75 -2.85
C GLN A 191 -11.77 7.89 -2.75
N HIS A 192 -10.61 7.62 -2.13
CA HIS A 192 -9.56 8.63 -2.00
C HIS A 192 -8.97 9.00 -3.36
N LEU A 193 -8.84 8.05 -4.26
CA LEU A 193 -8.33 8.35 -5.59
C LEU A 193 -9.34 9.18 -6.38
N GLU A 194 -10.63 8.90 -6.24
CA GLU A 194 -11.67 9.72 -6.87
C GLU A 194 -11.66 11.13 -6.29
N LEU A 195 -11.45 11.28 -4.98
CA LEU A 195 -11.33 12.60 -4.38
C LEU A 195 -10.12 13.36 -4.95
N THR A 196 -9.01 12.65 -5.19
CA THR A 196 -7.82 13.26 -5.82
C THR A 196 -8.18 13.84 -7.17
N ARG A 197 -8.89 13.07 -8.01
CA ARG A 197 -9.34 13.54 -9.33
C ARG A 197 -10.22 14.78 -9.18
N ARG A 198 -11.17 14.73 -8.24
CA ARG A 198 -12.11 15.82 -8.00
C ARG A 198 -11.39 17.09 -7.57
N PHE A 199 -10.42 16.98 -6.66
CA PHE A 199 -9.67 18.13 -6.20
C PHE A 199 -8.87 18.76 -7.34
N GLY A 200 -8.26 17.94 -8.17
CA GLY A 200 -7.53 18.43 -9.35
C GLY A 200 -8.45 19.11 -10.34
N ARG A 201 -9.62 18.53 -10.63
CA ARG A 201 -10.59 19.16 -11.52
C ARG A 201 -11.08 20.48 -10.97
N ARG A 202 -11.35 20.55 -9.66
CA ARG A 202 -11.84 21.77 -9.02
C ARG A 202 -10.79 22.87 -9.10
N PHE A 203 -9.53 22.55 -8.87
CA PHE A 203 -8.44 23.50 -9.01
C PHE A 203 -8.39 24.02 -10.46
N ASN A 204 -8.41 23.11 -11.44
CA ASN A 204 -8.37 23.50 -12.85
C ASN A 204 -9.52 24.41 -13.21
N SER A 205 -10.72 24.06 -12.77
CA SER A 205 -11.94 24.83 -13.08
C SER A 205 -11.90 26.21 -12.42
N PHE A 206 -11.49 26.27 -11.17
CA PHE A 206 -11.47 27.55 -10.43
C PHE A 206 -10.51 28.54 -11.08
N TYR A 207 -9.34 28.08 -11.51
CA TYR A 207 -8.32 28.97 -12.07
C TYR A 207 -8.33 29.05 -13.59
N GLY A 208 -9.25 28.32 -14.23
CA GLY A 208 -9.37 28.35 -15.69
C GLY A 208 -8.15 27.77 -16.39
N VAL A 209 -7.59 26.70 -15.88
CA VAL A 209 -6.39 26.05 -16.41
C VAL A 209 -6.66 24.57 -16.66
N ASP A 210 -5.83 23.98 -17.52
CA ASP A 210 -5.78 22.54 -17.72
C ASP A 210 -4.43 22.06 -17.20
N TYR A 211 -4.30 22.03 -15.89
CA TYR A 211 -3.00 21.79 -15.26
C TYR A 211 -2.84 20.40 -14.69
N PHE A 212 -3.78 19.95 -13.84
CA PHE A 212 -3.71 18.62 -13.24
C PHE A 212 -4.45 17.62 -14.11
N LYS A 213 -3.78 16.51 -14.44
CA LYS A 213 -4.44 15.37 -15.09
C LYS A 213 -5.10 14.49 -14.04
N GLU A 214 -5.93 13.55 -14.49
CA GLU A 214 -6.64 12.64 -13.60
C GLU A 214 -5.90 11.31 -13.52
N PRO A 215 -5.35 10.96 -12.35
CA PRO A 215 -4.67 9.67 -12.21
C PRO A 215 -5.65 8.50 -12.25
N VAL A 216 -5.19 7.37 -12.72
CA VAL A 216 -5.99 6.17 -12.92
C VAL A 216 -5.47 5.07 -12.02
N ASN A 217 -6.36 4.26 -11.44
CA ASN A 217 -5.96 3.07 -10.73
C ASN A 217 -5.37 2.07 -11.73
N PHE A 218 -4.30 1.39 -11.34
CA PHE A 218 -3.60 0.50 -12.26
C PHE A 218 -3.03 -0.69 -11.49
N ASN A 219 -3.31 -1.90 -11.97
CA ASN A 219 -2.88 -3.13 -11.32
C ASN A 219 -1.71 -3.81 -12.03
N PHE A 220 -0.99 -3.10 -12.88
CA PHE A 220 0.16 -3.60 -13.62
C PHE A 220 -0.19 -4.78 -14.52
N GLY A 221 -1.41 -4.79 -15.06
CA GLY A 221 -1.84 -5.76 -16.06
C GLY A 221 -2.20 -7.13 -15.52
N GLY A 222 -2.30 -7.29 -14.21
CA GLY A 222 -2.64 -8.58 -13.61
C GLY A 222 -3.65 -8.44 -12.50
N GLU A 223 -4.33 -9.54 -12.21
CA GLU A 223 -5.21 -9.58 -11.05
C GLU A 223 -4.39 -9.52 -9.77
N ALA A 224 -4.94 -8.91 -8.73
CA ALA A 224 -4.32 -8.89 -7.43
C ALA A 224 -4.22 -10.31 -6.88
N ILE A 225 -3.03 -10.72 -6.47
CA ILE A 225 -2.84 -12.00 -5.82
C ILE A 225 -3.32 -11.86 -4.38
N LYS A 226 -4.32 -12.66 -4.03
CA LYS A 226 -4.89 -12.65 -2.70
C LYS A 226 -4.22 -13.74 -1.86
N VAL A 227 -3.52 -13.32 -0.82
CA VAL A 227 -2.83 -14.28 0.07
C VAL A 227 -3.72 -14.52 1.27
N PRO A 228 -4.16 -15.75 1.49
CA PRO A 228 -5.07 -16.05 2.60
C PRO A 228 -4.33 -16.09 3.93
N GLY A 229 -5.10 -15.97 5.01
CA GLY A 229 -4.57 -16.01 6.36
C GLY A 229 -4.41 -17.44 6.87
N LEU A 230 -3.54 -17.59 7.86
CA LEU A 230 -3.31 -18.89 8.50
C LEU A 230 -4.44 -19.26 9.46
N ASP A 231 -5.33 -18.35 9.77
CA ASP A 231 -6.47 -18.56 10.65
C ASP A 231 -7.70 -19.09 9.92
N GLY A 232 -7.57 -19.41 8.65
CA GLY A 232 -8.68 -19.88 7.84
C GLY A 232 -9.44 -18.77 7.13
N SER A 233 -9.10 -17.52 7.39
CA SER A 233 -9.76 -16.39 6.72
C SER A 233 -9.23 -16.19 5.31
N GLY A 234 -9.98 -15.48 4.50
CA GLY A 234 -9.64 -15.30 3.09
C GLY A 234 -8.53 -14.32 2.81
N LYS A 235 -8.04 -13.60 3.82
CA LYS A 235 -7.04 -12.56 3.61
C LYS A 235 -6.04 -12.50 4.76
N MET A 236 -4.76 -12.44 4.42
CA MET A 236 -3.71 -12.23 5.39
C MET A 236 -3.65 -10.74 5.75
N GLY A 237 -3.67 -10.42 7.05
CA GLY A 237 -3.63 -9.03 7.50
C GLY A 237 -3.18 -8.91 8.93
N LYS A 238 -2.51 -7.86 9.25
CA LYS A 238 -1.97 -7.62 10.60
C LYS A 238 -3.04 -7.62 11.70
N UNK A 239 -3.85 -7.08 11.33
CA UNK A 239 -4.92 -6.94 12.20
C UNK A 239 -5.58 -8.18 12.52
N GLU A 240 -5.48 -9.02 11.74
CA GLU A 240 -6.08 -10.33 11.91
C GLU A 240 -5.19 -11.25 12.74
N GLY A 241 -3.91 -10.94 12.87
CA GLY A 241 -2.99 -11.79 13.63
C GLY A 241 -2.70 -13.13 12.93
N ASN A 242 -2.87 -13.18 11.63
CA ASN A 242 -2.75 -14.43 10.85
C ASN A 242 -1.63 -14.35 9.82
N CYS A 243 -0.64 -13.48 10.05
CA CYS A 243 0.39 -13.14 9.06
C CYS A 243 1.68 -13.91 9.24
N ILE A 244 2.34 -14.18 8.11
CA ILE A 244 3.76 -14.51 8.08
C ILE A 244 4.48 -13.24 7.59
N TYR A 245 5.42 -12.74 8.41
CA TYR A 245 6.19 -11.56 8.06
C TYR A 245 7.50 -11.98 7.37
N LEU A 246 7.97 -11.14 6.45
CA LEU A 246 9.24 -11.41 5.77
C LEU A 246 10.40 -11.52 6.78
N ILE A 247 10.31 -10.78 7.89
CA ILE A 247 11.35 -10.77 8.91
C ILE A 247 11.25 -11.94 9.90
N ASP A 248 10.18 -12.74 9.86
CA ASP A 248 10.04 -13.89 10.75
C ASP A 248 11.23 -14.83 10.60
N ASP A 249 11.81 -15.26 11.73
CA ASP A 249 12.88 -16.25 11.68
C ASP A 249 12.32 -17.65 11.41
N GLU A 250 13.22 -18.59 11.17
CA GLU A 250 12.82 -19.96 10.82
C GLU A 250 11.90 -20.57 11.85
N LYS A 251 12.25 -20.48 13.13
CA LYS A 251 11.48 -21.06 14.23
C LYS A 251 10.07 -20.44 14.27
N THR A 252 9.97 -19.15 14.17
CA THR A 252 8.69 -18.43 14.20
C THR A 252 7.82 -18.82 13.01
N LEU A 253 8.40 -18.86 11.81
CA LEU A 253 7.65 -19.23 10.62
C LEU A 253 7.13 -20.65 10.70
N ARG A 254 7.98 -21.60 11.09
CA ARG A 254 7.57 -23.01 11.23
C ARG A 254 6.42 -23.15 12.23
N LYS A 255 6.54 -22.45 13.37
CA LYS A 255 5.51 -22.50 14.41
C LYS A 255 4.18 -21.95 13.89
N LYS A 256 4.21 -20.84 13.18
CA LYS A 256 2.99 -20.24 12.60
C LYS A 256 2.32 -21.20 11.62
N VAL A 257 3.10 -21.82 10.74
CA VAL A 257 2.55 -22.74 9.73
C VAL A 257 1.99 -23.98 10.40
N MET A 258 2.71 -24.55 11.38
CA MET A 258 2.25 -25.76 12.07
C MET A 258 0.97 -25.52 12.87
N ARG A 259 0.73 -24.28 13.30
CA ARG A 259 -0.49 -23.89 14.03
C ARG A 259 -1.63 -23.45 13.12
N ALA A 260 -1.40 -23.42 11.79
CA ALA A 260 -2.45 -22.99 10.86
C ALA A 260 -3.71 -23.84 11.03
N VAL A 261 -4.85 -23.19 10.89
CA VAL A 261 -6.14 -23.86 11.04
C VAL A 261 -6.35 -24.87 9.91
N THR A 262 -6.82 -26.07 10.27
CA THR A 262 -7.21 -27.10 9.32
C THR A 262 -8.58 -27.64 9.73
N ASP A 263 -8.86 -28.87 9.38
CA ASP A 263 -10.12 -29.57 9.74
C ASP A 263 -9.79 -31.01 10.15
N ALA A 264 -10.81 -31.85 10.24
CA ALA A 264 -10.62 -33.23 10.64
C ALA A 264 -10.08 -34.13 9.53
N GLY A 265 -10.03 -33.61 8.31
CA GLY A 265 -9.57 -34.36 7.13
C GLY A 265 -10.70 -34.95 6.33
N PRO A 266 -10.44 -35.28 5.07
CA PRO A 266 -11.46 -35.85 4.20
C PRO A 266 -11.81 -37.27 4.62
N THR A 267 -13.10 -37.62 4.57
CA THR A 267 -13.57 -38.96 4.91
C THR A 267 -14.03 -39.74 3.69
N GLU A 268 -14.27 -39.07 2.58
CA GLU A 268 -14.69 -39.70 1.32
C GLU A 268 -13.85 -39.20 0.16
N PRO A 269 -13.57 -40.07 -0.82
CA PRO A 269 -12.79 -39.63 -1.99
C PRO A 269 -13.42 -38.43 -2.69
N ASN A 270 -12.57 -37.54 -3.13
CA ASN A 270 -12.96 -36.35 -3.91
C ASN A 270 -13.91 -35.41 -3.15
N SER A 271 -13.85 -35.40 -1.82
CA SER A 271 -14.62 -34.47 -1.01
C SER A 271 -14.21 -33.02 -1.27
N PRO A 272 -15.15 -32.08 -1.16
CA PRO A 272 -14.77 -30.65 -1.26
C PRO A 272 -13.76 -30.27 -0.20
N VAL A 273 -12.83 -29.39 -0.57
CA VAL A 273 -11.79 -28.90 0.33
C VAL A 273 -12.37 -27.78 1.19
N SER A 274 -12.16 -27.83 2.50
CA SER A 274 -12.61 -26.76 3.39
C SER A 274 -11.79 -25.49 3.16
N GLN A 275 -12.33 -24.35 3.54
CA GLN A 275 -11.65 -23.07 3.33
C GLN A 275 -10.27 -23.00 4.00
N PRO A 276 -10.11 -23.42 5.27
CA PRO A 276 -8.77 -23.40 5.88
C PRO A 276 -7.73 -24.21 5.11
N VAL A 277 -8.11 -25.39 4.64
CA VAL A 277 -7.19 -26.26 3.89
C VAL A 277 -6.95 -25.67 2.49
N GLU A 278 -7.98 -25.14 1.86
CA GLU A 278 -7.82 -24.48 0.56
C GLU A 278 -6.82 -23.32 0.67
N ASN A 279 -6.84 -22.59 1.80
CA ASN A 279 -5.90 -21.51 2.04
C ASN A 279 -4.45 -22.02 2.04
N LEU A 280 -4.21 -23.17 2.64
CA LEU A 280 -2.86 -23.77 2.65
C LEU A 280 -2.43 -24.18 1.24
N PHE A 281 -3.35 -24.71 0.45
CA PHE A 281 -3.05 -25.04 -0.96
C PHE A 281 -2.75 -23.77 -1.76
N THR A 282 -3.48 -22.69 -1.50
CA THR A 282 -3.23 -21.40 -2.18
C THR A 282 -1.83 -20.88 -1.86
N LEU A 283 -1.43 -20.93 -0.59
CA LEU A 283 -0.07 -20.56 -0.19
C LEU A 283 0.96 -21.46 -0.86
N MET A 284 0.67 -22.76 -0.93
CA MET A 284 1.58 -23.71 -1.58
C MET A 284 1.74 -23.42 -3.06
N ASP A 285 0.68 -23.00 -3.74
CA ASP A 285 0.76 -22.60 -5.16
C ASP A 285 1.73 -21.44 -5.37
N LEU A 286 1.88 -20.55 -4.37
CA LEU A 286 2.78 -19.40 -4.50
C LEU A 286 4.25 -19.79 -4.37
N VAL A 287 4.57 -20.82 -3.60
CA VAL A 287 5.96 -21.08 -3.19
C VAL A 287 6.46 -22.47 -3.56
N SER A 288 5.57 -23.43 -3.77
CA SER A 288 5.96 -24.80 -4.12
C SER A 288 5.79 -25.02 -5.62
N GLY A 289 6.47 -25.97 -6.17
CA GLY A 289 6.26 -26.33 -7.57
C GLY A 289 4.91 -26.98 -7.78
N LYS A 290 4.42 -26.97 -9.01
CA LYS A 290 3.14 -27.56 -9.38
C LYS A 290 3.08 -29.05 -8.96
N ASP A 291 4.18 -29.79 -9.12
CA ASP A 291 4.23 -31.19 -8.77
C ASP A 291 3.96 -31.41 -7.29
N THR A 292 4.52 -30.57 -6.44
CA THR A 292 4.30 -30.66 -4.98
C THR A 292 2.85 -30.38 -4.62
N THR A 293 2.28 -29.30 -5.18
CA THR A 293 0.88 -28.97 -4.91
C THR A 293 -0.04 -30.07 -5.41
N ASP A 294 0.20 -30.60 -6.61
CA ASP A 294 -0.60 -31.68 -7.18
C ASP A 294 -0.52 -32.94 -6.32
N HIS A 295 0.66 -33.23 -5.75
CA HIS A 295 0.82 -34.40 -4.85
C HIS A 295 -0.11 -34.27 -3.66
N PHE A 296 -0.18 -33.15 -3.01
CA PHE A 296 -1.05 -32.96 -1.89
C PHE A 296 -2.54 -32.83 -2.28
N UNK A 297 -2.75 -32.18 -3.27
CA UNK A 297 -4.00 -32.09 -3.78
C UNK A 297 -4.52 -33.41 -4.04
N GLN A 298 -3.76 -34.45 -4.64
CA GLN A 298 -4.18 -35.82 -4.87
C GLN A 298 -4.31 -36.62 -3.55
N ALA A 299 -3.39 -36.41 -2.64
CA ALA A 299 -3.49 -37.07 -1.33
C ALA A 299 -4.79 -36.72 -0.62
N TYR A 300 -5.24 -35.47 -0.75
CA TYR A 300 -6.53 -35.06 -0.17
C TYR A 300 -7.69 -35.82 -0.85
N ALA A 301 -7.68 -35.87 -2.17
CA ALA A 301 -8.72 -36.56 -2.94
C ALA A 301 -8.80 -38.03 -2.58
N ASP A 302 -7.67 -38.65 -2.32
CA ASP A 302 -7.56 -40.07 -1.97
C ASP A 302 -7.76 -40.36 -0.47
N CYS A 303 -8.07 -39.37 0.33
CA CYS A 303 -8.16 -39.48 1.81
C CYS A 303 -6.87 -39.96 2.48
N UNK A 304 -5.79 -39.54 1.93
CA UNK A 304 -4.53 -39.88 2.29
C UNK A 304 -3.71 -38.82 2.81
N ILE A 305 -4.29 -37.74 2.85
CA ILE A 305 -3.49 -36.59 3.26
C ILE A 305 -3.20 -36.58 4.75
N ARG A 306 -1.98 -36.13 5.06
CA ARG A 306 -1.58 -35.84 6.45
C ARG A 306 -1.27 -34.36 6.53
N TYR A 307 -2.02 -33.63 7.34
CA TYR A 307 -1.83 -32.17 7.44
C TYR A 307 -0.47 -31.78 7.99
N GLY A 308 0.10 -32.61 8.88
CA GLY A 308 1.46 -32.37 9.35
C GLY A 308 2.49 -32.37 8.22
N ASP A 309 2.34 -33.30 7.28
CA ASP A 309 3.24 -33.40 6.15
C ASP A 309 3.07 -32.19 5.20
N LEU A 310 1.80 -31.80 4.95
CA LEU A 310 1.49 -30.63 4.14
C LEU A 310 2.14 -29.37 4.74
N LYS A 311 1.97 -29.17 6.04
CA LYS A 311 2.49 -28.00 6.73
C LYS A 311 4.02 -27.99 6.75
N LYS A 312 4.65 -29.13 6.95
CA LYS A 312 6.12 -29.22 6.92
C LYS A 312 6.67 -28.84 5.56
N GLN A 313 6.05 -29.35 4.48
CA GLN A 313 6.48 -29.03 3.13
C GLN A 313 6.26 -27.55 2.82
N LEU A 314 5.09 -27.02 3.22
CA LEU A 314 4.77 -25.61 3.01
C LEU A 314 5.78 -24.72 3.73
N ALA A 315 6.10 -25.03 4.98
CA ALA A 315 7.07 -24.25 5.74
C ALA A 315 8.45 -24.27 5.07
N GLU A 316 8.89 -25.44 4.62
CA GLU A 316 10.18 -25.54 3.91
C GLU A 316 10.21 -24.64 2.69
N ASP A 317 9.13 -24.68 1.89
CA ASP A 317 9.08 -23.91 0.66
C ASP A 317 8.94 -22.41 0.91
N LEU A 318 8.19 -22.03 1.93
CA LEU A 318 8.10 -20.62 2.35
C LEU A 318 9.46 -20.09 2.78
N LEU A 319 10.21 -20.90 3.55
CA LEU A 319 11.53 -20.49 4.03
C LEU A 319 12.53 -20.27 2.90
N LYS A 320 12.40 -21.01 1.81
CA LYS A 320 13.26 -20.78 0.65
C LYS A 320 13.07 -19.39 0.06
N VAL A 321 11.85 -18.84 0.18
CA VAL A 321 11.55 -17.48 -0.28
C VAL A 321 11.97 -16.46 0.78
N THR A 322 11.58 -16.67 2.04
CA THR A 322 11.69 -15.62 3.05
C THR A 322 13.08 -15.49 3.66
N LEU A 323 13.82 -16.58 3.87
CA LEU A 323 15.11 -16.49 4.54
C LEU A 323 16.15 -15.65 3.78
N PRO A 324 16.26 -15.76 2.43
CA PRO A 324 17.19 -14.86 1.73
C PRO A 324 16.79 -13.40 1.87
N ILE A 325 15.50 -13.10 1.80
CA ILE A 325 15.01 -11.72 1.98
C ILE A 325 15.29 -11.25 3.41
N ARG A 326 15.00 -12.11 4.39
CA ARG A 326 15.26 -11.79 5.79
C ARG A 326 16.73 -11.46 6.02
N GLN A 327 17.63 -12.26 5.44
CA GLN A 327 19.07 -12.01 5.61
C GLN A 327 19.45 -10.63 5.05
N ARG A 328 18.90 -10.27 3.87
CA ARG A 328 19.16 -8.94 3.31
C ARG A 328 18.60 -7.84 4.20
N ILE A 329 17.41 -8.04 4.80
CA ILE A 329 16.85 -7.04 5.73
C ILE A 329 17.80 -6.83 6.90
N LEU A 330 18.27 -7.93 7.50
CA LEU A 330 19.17 -7.84 8.65
C LEU A 330 20.47 -7.15 8.29
N ASP A 331 20.98 -7.37 7.08
CA ASP A 331 22.24 -6.77 6.64
C ASP A 331 22.13 -5.26 6.46
N ILE A 332 20.96 -4.76 6.08
CA ILE A 332 20.84 -3.34 5.70
C ILE A 332 20.07 -2.47 6.69
N ARG A 333 19.20 -3.04 7.52
CA ARG A 333 18.33 -2.20 8.37
C ARG A 333 19.08 -1.36 9.39
N ASP A 334 20.24 -1.83 9.82
CA ASP A 334 21.07 -1.10 10.79
C ASP A 334 22.21 -0.33 10.12
N ASN A 335 22.24 -0.32 8.80
CA ASN A 335 23.21 0.45 8.04
C ASN A 335 22.65 1.85 7.77
N ASP A 336 22.69 2.70 8.78
CA ASP A 336 22.10 4.03 8.72
C ASP A 336 22.70 4.89 7.62
N GLU A 337 24.01 4.75 7.38
CA GLU A 337 24.68 5.50 6.31
C GLU A 337 24.12 5.16 4.95
N TYR A 338 23.93 3.86 4.68
CA TYR A 338 23.37 3.41 3.41
C TYR A 338 21.92 3.86 3.24
N LEU A 339 21.09 3.65 4.28
CA LEU A 339 19.68 4.03 4.22
C LEU A 339 19.52 5.54 4.05
N SER A 340 20.33 6.31 4.78
CA SER A 340 20.30 7.76 4.68
C SER A 340 20.65 8.24 3.27
N LYS A 341 21.66 7.63 2.66
CA LYS A 341 22.07 7.97 1.29
C LYS A 341 20.94 7.72 0.31
N ILE A 342 20.23 6.59 0.46
CA ILE A 342 19.13 6.24 -0.45
C ILE A 342 18.00 7.25 -0.36
N VAL A 343 17.56 7.58 0.86
CA VAL A 343 16.40 8.48 0.99
C VAL A 343 16.77 9.92 0.67
N LYS A 344 18.03 10.31 0.90
CA LYS A 344 18.51 11.63 0.53
C LYS A 344 18.52 11.78 -1.00
N ASP A 345 19.04 10.79 -1.70
CA ASP A 345 19.05 10.79 -3.17
C ASP A 345 17.61 10.79 -3.70
N GLY A 346 16.76 9.95 -3.13
CA GLY A 346 15.35 9.89 -3.52
C GLY A 346 14.63 11.22 -3.30
N ALA A 347 14.90 11.87 -2.16
CA ALA A 347 14.31 13.17 -1.86
C ALA A 347 14.77 14.23 -2.86
N GLU A 348 16.04 14.26 -3.20
CA GLU A 348 16.54 15.22 -4.18
C GLU A 348 15.85 15.03 -5.54
N ARG A 349 15.72 13.78 -5.97
CA ARG A 349 15.07 13.48 -7.26
C ARG A 349 13.58 13.81 -7.23
N ALA A 350 12.90 13.48 -6.13
CA ALA A 350 11.47 13.79 -5.98
C ALA A 350 11.24 15.30 -5.92
N ARG A 351 12.12 16.02 -5.21
CA ARG A 351 11.97 17.47 -5.07
C ARG A 351 12.18 18.22 -6.38
N ALA A 352 12.94 17.65 -7.31
CA ALA A 352 13.08 18.27 -8.63
C ALA A 352 11.72 18.42 -9.32
N TYR A 353 10.87 17.40 -9.19
CA TYR A 353 9.51 17.44 -9.72
C TYR A 353 8.58 18.26 -8.83
N ALA A 354 8.63 18.01 -7.53
CA ALA A 354 7.72 18.63 -6.58
C ALA A 354 7.89 20.15 -6.56
N SER A 355 9.12 20.63 -6.60
CA SER A 355 9.37 22.07 -6.55
C SER A 355 8.87 22.78 -7.82
N GLN A 356 8.96 22.11 -8.97
CA GLN A 356 8.42 22.69 -10.20
C GLN A 356 6.90 22.78 -10.13
N THR A 357 6.24 21.71 -9.65
CA THR A 357 4.78 21.73 -9.51
C THR A 357 4.34 22.82 -8.53
N LEU A 358 5.01 22.91 -7.39
CA LEU A 358 4.67 23.94 -6.40
C LEU A 358 4.84 25.34 -6.98
N LYS A 359 5.92 25.57 -7.73
CA LYS A 359 6.14 26.84 -8.39
C LYS A 359 4.97 27.17 -9.34
N ASP A 360 4.57 26.19 -10.15
CA ASP A 360 3.45 26.38 -11.08
C ASP A 360 2.15 26.68 -10.32
N VAL A 361 1.88 25.92 -9.26
CA VAL A 361 0.67 26.10 -8.46
C VAL A 361 0.64 27.50 -7.83
N ARG A 362 1.77 27.93 -7.27
CA ARG A 362 1.86 29.28 -6.68
C ARG A 362 1.57 30.34 -7.72
N GLU A 363 2.13 30.22 -8.92
CA GLU A 363 1.88 31.18 -10.00
C GLU A 363 0.42 31.18 -10.42
N ILE A 364 -0.18 30.00 -10.59
CA ILE A 364 -1.59 29.87 -10.98
C ILE A 364 -2.49 30.54 -9.92
N MET A 365 -2.17 30.36 -8.66
CA MET A 365 -2.96 30.91 -7.56
C MET A 365 -2.70 32.39 -7.29
N GLY A 366 -1.71 32.97 -7.96
CA GLY A 366 -1.42 34.39 -7.82
C GLY A 366 -0.40 34.72 -6.73
N ILE A 367 0.29 33.71 -6.19
CA ILE A 367 1.33 33.90 -5.17
C ILE A 367 2.66 34.03 -5.90
N ARG A 368 3.02 35.27 -6.23
CA ARG A 368 4.20 35.53 -7.05
C ARG A 368 5.15 36.46 -6.32
N LYS A 369 6.41 36.36 -6.71
CA LYS A 369 7.40 37.33 -6.24
C LYS A 369 7.13 38.66 -6.91
N ILE A 370 7.31 39.74 -6.15
CA ILE A 370 7.15 41.10 -6.63
C ILE A 370 8.48 41.55 -7.30
#